data_1b65235ab405b5e5974608c80e7b875e
#
_entry.id   1b65235ab405b5e5974608c80e7b875e
#
_cell.length_a   1.000
_cell.length_b   1.000
_cell.length_c   1.000
_cell.angle_alpha   90.00
_cell.angle_beta   90.00
_cell.angle_gamma   90.00
#
_symmetry.space_group_name_H-M   'P 1'
#
loop_
_entity.id
_entity.type
_entity.pdbx_description
1 polymer ?
#
loop_
_entity_poly.entity_id
_entity_poly.type
_entity_poly.pdbx_seq_one_letter_code
_entity_poly.pdbx_strand_id
1 'polypeptide(L)'
;MFKPQRELLEILDAAPETPETFSEYDIQAKIQAMLRTSSESGEPPGPALLAESAAFAFVEDYRTYHWGSYYGPMFVLPNDQGQMVEFPGIGKLSPQDIEYWGRRAVEARNPCLRVRYADLVWDLTEKVSGTRPDYRMALLAIDATVEVASRRLHKHHVSTIKKLRRALHLSLSLNNRERTAAVRDATIAFEDAVAKDHLPGLWGFSFDILLAGRNVPLDPEQTAHIVQTLEDRLERIGKAESPGTSEIAASQAAATRLDRYYQSQSRPMDSRRVLQAHSLLVTRVTPTLQPLVAHHWLQELFHQLSSRGFQDDANALTELIRRAGKDTVENLTKISHEVSISTEEIDAYFNSFCTGTADEALYRLAGHFVPNPEHIESQIRDLAEKAPLQSLIAHTILDASGRPIAKIGPLDTDIEGRVVNQTSQNLQIEAAFLRGAIERITGVYSLQPQDLLRFLRRSPVFTQEAEPFLRAGLETYAREDYVSAICTLIPQVEAAVRALAALIRAPIYKHARHGGLALRSLDELLHDEAIVAVLGQQTASYLSIVFTDQRGWNLRNDVCHGLVPGAHLGPVQADRLIHALLLLSMLEESERRAQ
;
A
#
# COMPACT_ATOMS: atom_id res chain seq x y z
N MET A 1 -37.14 -5.08 -31.25
CA MET A 1 -37.52 -4.42 -29.99
C MET A 1 -37.80 -5.49 -28.95
N PHE A 2 -36.99 -5.55 -27.88
CA PHE A 2 -37.16 -6.56 -26.83
C PHE A 2 -38.48 -6.34 -26.07
N LYS A 3 -39.27 -7.39 -25.93
CA LYS A 3 -40.45 -7.36 -25.06
C LYS A 3 -40.15 -8.20 -23.84
N PRO A 4 -40.24 -7.62 -22.63
CA PRO A 4 -40.01 -8.39 -21.40
C PRO A 4 -41.14 -9.41 -21.21
N GLN A 5 -40.79 -10.57 -20.64
CA GLN A 5 -41.78 -11.54 -20.21
C GLN A 5 -42.60 -10.98 -19.04
N ARG A 6 -43.87 -11.39 -18.91
CA ARG A 6 -44.74 -10.91 -17.84
C ARG A 6 -44.17 -11.16 -16.46
N GLU A 7 -43.62 -12.33 -16.23
CA GLU A 7 -43.00 -12.72 -14.97
C GLU A 7 -41.83 -11.80 -14.58
N LEU A 8 -40.96 -11.41 -15.54
CA LEU A 8 -39.88 -10.45 -15.34
C LEU A 8 -40.40 -9.07 -14.93
N LEU A 9 -41.48 -8.59 -15.60
CA LEU A 9 -42.10 -7.33 -15.21
C LEU A 9 -42.71 -7.39 -13.81
N GLU A 10 -43.36 -8.50 -13.45
CA GLU A 10 -43.93 -8.70 -12.12
C GLU A 10 -42.82 -8.61 -11.02
N ILE A 11 -41.63 -9.18 -11.25
CA ILE A 11 -40.49 -9.04 -10.35
C ILE A 11 -40.02 -7.59 -10.20
N LEU A 12 -39.90 -6.87 -11.33
CA LEU A 12 -39.43 -5.48 -11.35
C LEU A 12 -40.46 -4.51 -10.76
N ASP A 13 -41.74 -4.71 -11.08
CA ASP A 13 -42.84 -3.88 -10.58
C ASP A 13 -43.16 -4.14 -9.11
N ALA A 14 -42.79 -5.34 -8.59
CA ALA A 14 -42.86 -5.67 -7.16
C ALA A 14 -41.64 -5.18 -6.38
N ALA A 15 -40.71 -4.43 -7.01
CA ALA A 15 -39.57 -3.83 -6.29
C ALA A 15 -40.10 -2.91 -5.17
N PRO A 16 -39.57 -3.07 -3.93
CA PRO A 16 -40.12 -2.36 -2.79
C PRO A 16 -39.90 -0.84 -2.88
N GLU A 17 -40.90 -0.07 -2.52
CA GLU A 17 -40.90 1.40 -2.51
C GLU A 17 -41.01 1.98 -1.11
N THR A 18 -40.84 1.14 -0.07
CA THR A 18 -40.79 1.57 1.31
C THR A 18 -39.35 1.97 1.70
N PRO A 19 -39.17 2.86 2.69
CA PRO A 19 -37.84 3.26 3.11
C PRO A 19 -36.94 2.08 3.50
N GLU A 20 -35.69 2.13 3.08
CA GLU A 20 -34.61 1.20 3.47
C GLU A 20 -34.83 -0.28 3.06
N THR A 21 -35.59 -0.51 1.98
CA THR A 21 -35.94 -1.88 1.55
C THR A 21 -35.44 -2.26 0.17
N PHE A 22 -35.19 -1.30 -0.73
CA PHE A 22 -34.72 -1.59 -2.09
C PHE A 22 -33.24 -2.00 -2.10
N SER A 23 -32.92 -3.03 -2.89
CA SER A 23 -31.53 -3.46 -3.16
C SER A 23 -31.43 -3.98 -4.60
N GLU A 24 -30.47 -3.46 -5.37
CA GLU A 24 -30.14 -3.98 -6.70
C GLU A 24 -29.69 -5.44 -6.62
N TYR A 25 -29.02 -5.85 -5.54
CA TYR A 25 -28.60 -7.23 -5.33
C TYR A 25 -29.81 -8.18 -5.24
N ASP A 26 -30.87 -7.77 -4.52
CA ASP A 26 -32.08 -8.61 -4.38
C ASP A 26 -32.81 -8.75 -5.73
N ILE A 27 -32.83 -7.70 -6.57
CA ILE A 27 -33.34 -7.77 -7.93
C ILE A 27 -32.49 -8.69 -8.79
N GLN A 28 -31.16 -8.52 -8.74
CA GLN A 28 -30.22 -9.36 -9.49
C GLN A 28 -30.36 -10.85 -9.11
N ALA A 29 -30.50 -11.17 -7.83
CA ALA A 29 -30.66 -12.54 -7.37
C ALA A 29 -31.93 -13.21 -7.98
N LYS A 30 -33.03 -12.47 -8.07
CA LYS A 30 -34.28 -12.93 -8.72
C LYS A 30 -34.08 -13.15 -10.22
N ILE A 31 -33.41 -12.22 -10.92
CA ILE A 31 -33.10 -12.33 -12.35
C ILE A 31 -32.20 -13.55 -12.60
N GLN A 32 -31.21 -13.79 -11.77
CA GLN A 32 -30.34 -14.96 -11.86
C GLN A 32 -31.08 -16.28 -11.64
N ALA A 33 -32.06 -16.29 -10.74
CA ALA A 33 -32.93 -17.46 -10.56
C ALA A 33 -33.72 -17.78 -11.84
N MET A 34 -34.29 -16.76 -12.50
CA MET A 34 -34.97 -16.95 -13.79
C MET A 34 -34.05 -17.48 -14.89
N LEU A 35 -32.81 -16.98 -14.96
CA LEU A 35 -31.79 -17.47 -15.90
C LEU A 35 -31.45 -18.95 -15.68
N ARG A 36 -31.34 -19.38 -14.42
CA ARG A 36 -31.11 -20.79 -14.08
C ARG A 36 -32.26 -21.67 -14.51
N THR A 37 -33.50 -21.26 -14.23
CA THR A 37 -34.71 -21.99 -14.65
C THR A 37 -34.77 -22.14 -16.18
N SER A 38 -34.48 -21.07 -16.96
CA SER A 38 -34.38 -21.14 -18.41
C SER A 38 -33.31 -22.14 -18.89
N SER A 39 -32.14 -22.16 -18.22
CA SER A 39 -31.07 -23.08 -18.55
C SER A 39 -31.46 -24.55 -18.26
N GLU A 40 -32.15 -24.80 -17.15
CA GLU A 40 -32.61 -26.13 -16.74
C GLU A 40 -33.73 -26.68 -17.65
N SER A 41 -34.59 -25.80 -18.19
CA SER A 41 -35.63 -26.15 -19.15
C SER A 41 -35.10 -26.35 -20.57
N GLY A 42 -33.84 -26.03 -20.85
CA GLY A 42 -33.26 -26.09 -22.19
C GLY A 42 -33.68 -24.98 -23.14
N GLU A 43 -34.47 -24.00 -22.68
CA GLU A 43 -34.86 -22.85 -23.45
C GLU A 43 -33.83 -21.72 -23.33
N PRO A 44 -33.35 -21.13 -24.43
CA PRO A 44 -32.41 -20.01 -24.34
C PRO A 44 -33.12 -18.81 -23.68
N PRO A 45 -32.43 -18.09 -22.74
CA PRO A 45 -33.00 -16.93 -22.08
C PRO A 45 -33.34 -15.83 -23.09
N GLY A 46 -34.53 -15.25 -22.93
CA GLY A 46 -34.99 -14.17 -23.79
C GLY A 46 -34.10 -12.92 -23.72
N PRO A 47 -34.00 -12.13 -24.81
CA PRO A 47 -33.10 -10.99 -24.87
C PRO A 47 -33.39 -9.91 -23.80
N ALA A 48 -34.65 -9.72 -23.40
CA ALA A 48 -35.00 -8.82 -22.31
C ALA A 48 -34.46 -9.27 -20.96
N LEU A 49 -34.45 -10.57 -20.67
CA LEU A 49 -33.91 -11.15 -19.44
C LEU A 49 -32.37 -11.01 -19.39
N LEU A 50 -31.69 -11.18 -20.52
CA LEU A 50 -30.25 -10.94 -20.64
C LEU A 50 -29.90 -9.46 -20.44
N ALA A 51 -30.67 -8.53 -21.03
CA ALA A 51 -30.49 -7.10 -20.86
C ALA A 51 -30.68 -6.66 -19.40
N GLU A 52 -31.68 -7.21 -18.69
CA GLU A 52 -31.86 -6.97 -17.25
C GLU A 52 -30.71 -7.55 -16.41
N SER A 53 -30.28 -8.77 -16.72
CA SER A 53 -29.12 -9.38 -16.04
C SER A 53 -27.88 -8.49 -16.19
N ALA A 54 -27.62 -7.97 -17.37
CA ALA A 54 -26.51 -7.04 -17.60
C ALA A 54 -26.71 -5.74 -16.82
N ALA A 55 -27.91 -5.15 -16.85
CA ALA A 55 -28.22 -3.90 -16.17
C ALA A 55 -27.87 -3.96 -14.66
N PHE A 56 -28.17 -5.06 -13.97
CA PHE A 56 -27.91 -5.20 -12.55
C PHE A 56 -26.53 -5.81 -12.20
N ALA A 57 -25.77 -6.28 -13.19
CA ALA A 57 -24.42 -6.79 -13.00
C ALA A 57 -23.33 -5.73 -13.20
N PHE A 58 -23.63 -4.54 -13.73
CA PHE A 58 -22.64 -3.45 -13.79
C PHE A 58 -22.36 -2.87 -12.40
N VAL A 59 -21.09 -2.59 -12.13
CA VAL A 59 -20.61 -1.94 -10.90
C VAL A 59 -20.51 -0.43 -11.13
N GLU A 60 -20.96 0.36 -10.15
CA GLU A 60 -20.91 1.83 -10.17
C GLU A 60 -19.56 2.37 -9.69
N ASP A 61 -19.15 3.55 -10.19
CA ASP A 61 -17.91 4.28 -9.84
C ASP A 61 -16.63 3.53 -10.20
N TYR A 62 -16.60 2.90 -11.37
CA TYR A 62 -15.49 2.08 -11.84
C TYR A 62 -14.43 2.92 -12.56
N ARG A 63 -13.72 3.79 -11.82
CA ARG A 63 -12.82 4.82 -12.36
C ARG A 63 -11.52 4.31 -12.96
N THR A 64 -11.12 3.09 -12.65
CA THR A 64 -9.80 2.55 -13.01
C THR A 64 -9.82 1.67 -14.25
N TYR A 65 -10.98 1.47 -14.88
CA TYR A 65 -11.11 0.57 -15.99
C TYR A 65 -10.98 1.28 -17.36
N HIS A 66 -10.46 0.56 -18.36
CA HIS A 66 -10.15 1.12 -19.68
C HIS A 66 -11.36 1.61 -20.50
N TRP A 67 -12.60 1.31 -20.09
CA TRP A 67 -13.80 1.81 -20.80
C TRP A 67 -13.96 3.33 -20.69
N GLY A 68 -13.44 3.95 -19.65
CA GLY A 68 -13.60 5.38 -19.39
C GLY A 68 -15.07 5.78 -19.14
N SER A 69 -15.87 4.87 -18.57
CA SER A 69 -17.28 5.01 -18.19
C SER A 69 -17.44 5.00 -16.67
N TYR A 70 -18.59 5.46 -16.19
CA TYR A 70 -18.93 5.39 -14.76
C TYR A 70 -19.27 3.96 -14.33
N TYR A 71 -19.89 3.20 -15.22
CA TYR A 71 -20.16 1.78 -15.02
C TYR A 71 -19.02 0.93 -15.56
N GLY A 72 -18.76 -0.19 -14.89
CA GLY A 72 -17.78 -1.18 -15.31
C GLY A 72 -18.26 -2.61 -15.05
N PRO A 73 -17.47 -3.62 -15.46
CA PRO A 73 -17.80 -5.02 -15.25
C PRO A 73 -17.79 -5.38 -13.76
N MET A 74 -18.64 -6.32 -13.36
CA MET A 74 -18.65 -6.88 -12.01
C MET A 74 -17.35 -7.63 -11.71
N PHE A 75 -16.85 -8.37 -12.70
CA PHE A 75 -15.57 -9.06 -12.60
C PHE A 75 -14.90 -9.22 -13.97
N VAL A 76 -13.60 -9.40 -13.93
CA VAL A 76 -12.76 -9.70 -15.09
C VAL A 76 -11.92 -10.92 -14.72
N LEU A 77 -12.09 -12.02 -15.46
CA LEU A 77 -11.43 -13.30 -15.19
C LEU A 77 -10.79 -13.85 -16.46
N PRO A 78 -9.64 -14.56 -16.37
CA PRO A 78 -9.09 -15.27 -17.51
C PRO A 78 -9.99 -16.46 -17.89
N ASN A 79 -10.22 -16.66 -19.18
CA ASN A 79 -10.83 -17.88 -19.70
C ASN A 79 -9.80 -19.03 -19.78
N ASP A 80 -10.23 -20.20 -20.22
CA ASP A 80 -9.38 -21.40 -20.36
C ASP A 80 -8.18 -21.20 -21.33
N GLN A 81 -8.22 -20.12 -22.14
CA GLN A 81 -7.14 -19.73 -23.07
C GLN A 81 -6.28 -18.59 -22.52
N GLY A 82 -6.46 -18.19 -21.26
CA GLY A 82 -5.74 -17.08 -20.62
C GLY A 82 -6.17 -15.67 -21.08
N GLN A 83 -7.24 -15.53 -21.88
CA GLN A 83 -7.77 -14.25 -22.29
C GLN A 83 -8.69 -13.69 -21.22
N MET A 84 -8.52 -12.40 -20.88
CA MET A 84 -9.37 -11.71 -19.90
C MET A 84 -10.79 -11.54 -20.45
N VAL A 85 -11.77 -12.09 -19.75
CA VAL A 85 -13.20 -11.98 -20.07
C VAL A 85 -13.91 -11.14 -19.02
N GLU A 86 -14.61 -10.12 -19.51
CA GLU A 86 -15.38 -9.18 -18.70
C GLU A 86 -16.83 -9.65 -18.54
N PHE A 87 -17.39 -9.50 -17.34
CA PHE A 87 -18.82 -9.71 -17.12
C PHE A 87 -19.44 -8.60 -16.26
N PRO A 88 -20.49 -7.91 -16.76
CA PRO A 88 -20.89 -7.83 -18.17
C PRO A 88 -19.81 -7.17 -19.04
N GLY A 89 -19.62 -7.67 -20.26
CA GLY A 89 -18.67 -7.07 -21.19
C GLY A 89 -19.35 -6.01 -22.06
N ILE A 90 -18.74 -4.83 -22.19
CA ILE A 90 -19.30 -3.74 -23.03
C ILE A 90 -19.44 -4.16 -24.48
N GLY A 91 -18.50 -4.96 -25.01
CA GLY A 91 -18.53 -5.47 -26.38
C GLY A 91 -19.64 -6.51 -26.66
N LYS A 92 -20.35 -6.98 -25.62
CA LYS A 92 -21.50 -7.88 -25.74
C LYS A 92 -22.83 -7.13 -25.75
N LEU A 93 -22.82 -5.82 -25.47
CA LEU A 93 -24.01 -4.98 -25.53
C LEU A 93 -24.32 -4.58 -26.96
N SER A 94 -25.63 -4.46 -27.25
CA SER A 94 -26.15 -4.00 -28.52
C SER A 94 -26.93 -2.67 -28.37
N PRO A 95 -27.11 -1.90 -29.44
CA PRO A 95 -27.99 -0.74 -29.41
C PRO A 95 -29.42 -1.05 -28.95
N GLN A 96 -29.86 -2.31 -29.10
CA GLN A 96 -31.20 -2.75 -28.67
C GLN A 96 -31.26 -2.88 -27.13
N ASP A 97 -30.16 -3.19 -26.44
CA ASP A 97 -30.09 -3.19 -24.96
C ASP A 97 -30.23 -1.76 -24.44
N ILE A 98 -29.55 -0.80 -25.07
CA ILE A 98 -29.64 0.63 -24.73
C ILE A 98 -31.10 1.13 -24.97
N GLU A 99 -31.70 0.79 -26.10
CA GLU A 99 -33.11 1.15 -26.40
C GLU A 99 -34.07 0.53 -25.37
N TYR A 100 -33.83 -0.72 -24.98
CA TYR A 100 -34.63 -1.41 -23.98
C TYR A 100 -34.53 -0.69 -22.62
N TRP A 101 -33.32 -0.40 -22.14
CA TRP A 101 -33.15 0.33 -20.88
C TRP A 101 -33.72 1.75 -20.94
N GLY A 102 -33.64 2.43 -22.08
CA GLY A 102 -34.24 3.75 -22.26
C GLY A 102 -35.75 3.74 -22.04
N ARG A 103 -36.46 2.71 -22.55
CA ARG A 103 -37.88 2.52 -22.29
C ARG A 103 -38.17 2.18 -20.84
N ARG A 104 -37.39 1.26 -20.26
CA ARG A 104 -37.50 0.89 -18.83
C ARG A 104 -37.29 2.10 -17.91
N ALA A 105 -36.37 2.99 -18.25
CA ALA A 105 -36.15 4.23 -17.50
C ALA A 105 -37.39 5.10 -17.37
N VAL A 106 -38.21 5.15 -18.44
CA VAL A 106 -39.45 5.95 -18.48
C VAL A 106 -40.62 5.19 -17.84
N GLU A 107 -40.74 3.88 -18.08
CA GLU A 107 -41.87 3.05 -17.66
C GLU A 107 -41.79 2.58 -16.20
N ALA A 108 -40.58 2.45 -15.64
CA ALA A 108 -40.39 1.94 -14.29
C ALA A 108 -41.03 2.85 -13.23
N ARG A 109 -41.84 2.27 -12.35
CA ARG A 109 -42.49 2.99 -11.24
C ARG A 109 -41.51 3.32 -10.14
N ASN A 110 -40.67 2.33 -9.75
CA ASN A 110 -39.71 2.48 -8.66
C ASN A 110 -38.59 3.46 -9.05
N PRO A 111 -38.34 4.52 -8.26
CA PRO A 111 -37.29 5.51 -8.55
C PRO A 111 -35.90 4.92 -8.64
N CYS A 112 -35.59 3.89 -7.84
CA CYS A 112 -34.27 3.23 -7.87
C CYS A 112 -34.03 2.54 -9.23
N LEU A 113 -35.06 1.93 -9.83
CA LEU A 113 -34.98 1.34 -11.16
C LEU A 113 -34.82 2.44 -12.23
N ARG A 114 -35.53 3.55 -12.08
CA ARG A 114 -35.40 4.71 -13.00
C ARG A 114 -33.96 5.25 -12.99
N VAL A 115 -33.36 5.44 -11.81
CA VAL A 115 -31.95 5.86 -11.69
C VAL A 115 -31.06 4.89 -12.46
N ARG A 116 -31.20 3.59 -12.19
CA ARG A 116 -30.33 2.56 -12.78
C ARG A 116 -30.37 2.56 -14.30
N TYR A 117 -31.56 2.49 -14.89
CA TYR A 117 -31.69 2.45 -16.35
C TYR A 117 -31.32 3.76 -17.02
N ALA A 118 -31.73 4.90 -16.46
CA ALA A 118 -31.47 6.20 -17.07
C ALA A 118 -29.98 6.54 -17.08
N ASP A 119 -29.25 6.23 -15.98
CA ASP A 119 -27.83 6.49 -15.91
C ASP A 119 -27.00 5.49 -16.76
N LEU A 120 -27.41 4.21 -16.86
CA LEU A 120 -26.82 3.25 -17.80
C LEU A 120 -26.95 3.73 -19.26
N VAL A 121 -28.13 4.19 -19.65
CA VAL A 121 -28.36 4.73 -21.01
C VAL A 121 -27.48 5.95 -21.25
N TRP A 122 -27.42 6.88 -20.30
CA TRP A 122 -26.57 8.06 -20.39
C TRP A 122 -25.08 7.71 -20.54
N ASP A 123 -24.60 6.80 -19.75
CA ASP A 123 -23.17 6.46 -19.64
C ASP A 123 -22.66 5.58 -20.80
N LEU A 124 -23.49 4.64 -21.28
CA LEU A 124 -23.07 3.60 -22.22
C LEU A 124 -23.52 3.82 -23.68
N THR A 125 -24.44 4.74 -23.96
CA THR A 125 -24.95 4.93 -25.34
C THR A 125 -23.84 5.23 -26.33
N GLU A 126 -22.95 6.16 -26.02
CA GLU A 126 -21.86 6.54 -26.93
C GLU A 126 -20.87 5.37 -27.15
N LYS A 127 -20.59 4.60 -26.12
CA LYS A 127 -19.69 3.44 -26.18
C LYS A 127 -20.26 2.28 -27.00
N VAL A 128 -21.60 2.05 -26.94
CA VAL A 128 -22.26 0.93 -27.59
C VAL A 128 -22.77 1.28 -29.00
N SER A 129 -23.28 2.49 -29.16
CA SER A 129 -23.95 2.90 -30.39
C SER A 129 -23.17 3.92 -31.24
N GLY A 130 -22.06 4.49 -30.68
CA GLY A 130 -21.32 5.56 -31.35
C GLY A 130 -22.09 6.89 -31.46
N THR A 131 -23.27 7.00 -30.86
CA THR A 131 -24.11 8.19 -30.89
C THR A 131 -24.17 8.89 -29.55
N ARG A 132 -24.38 10.20 -29.54
CA ARG A 132 -24.50 10.93 -28.28
C ARG A 132 -25.77 10.50 -27.53
N PRO A 133 -25.69 10.31 -26.18
CA PRO A 133 -26.85 9.98 -25.39
C PRO A 133 -27.87 11.15 -25.35
N ASP A 134 -29.14 10.83 -25.19
CA ASP A 134 -30.16 11.84 -24.94
C ASP A 134 -29.99 12.42 -23.54
N TYR A 135 -29.72 13.73 -23.45
CA TYR A 135 -29.53 14.43 -22.18
C TYR A 135 -30.72 14.28 -21.21
N ARG A 136 -31.92 13.99 -21.71
CA ARG A 136 -33.13 13.73 -20.89
C ARG A 136 -32.94 12.51 -19.99
N MET A 137 -32.10 11.55 -20.37
CA MET A 137 -31.76 10.39 -19.52
C MET A 137 -30.93 10.83 -18.30
N ALA A 138 -29.97 11.71 -18.49
CA ALA A 138 -29.23 12.28 -17.35
C ALA A 138 -30.16 13.09 -16.43
N LEU A 139 -31.05 13.89 -16.97
CA LEU A 139 -32.05 14.64 -16.18
C LEU A 139 -32.96 13.69 -15.38
N LEU A 140 -33.45 12.63 -16.00
CA LEU A 140 -34.27 11.61 -15.33
C LEU A 140 -33.49 10.90 -14.21
N ALA A 141 -32.22 10.54 -14.44
CA ALA A 141 -31.36 9.94 -13.43
C ALA A 141 -31.15 10.88 -12.22
N ILE A 142 -30.95 12.18 -12.47
CA ILE A 142 -30.82 13.19 -11.41
C ILE A 142 -32.11 13.29 -10.58
N ASP A 143 -33.24 13.51 -11.24
CA ASP A 143 -34.52 13.70 -10.60
C ASP A 143 -34.93 12.47 -9.77
N ALA A 144 -34.77 11.27 -10.35
CA ALA A 144 -35.03 10.03 -9.64
C ALA A 144 -34.07 9.80 -8.46
N THR A 145 -32.79 10.23 -8.55
CA THR A 145 -31.85 10.15 -7.42
C THR A 145 -32.29 11.03 -6.27
N VAL A 146 -32.75 12.26 -6.54
CA VAL A 146 -33.28 13.15 -5.51
C VAL A 146 -34.50 12.49 -4.82
N GLU A 147 -35.40 11.84 -5.59
CA GLU A 147 -36.53 11.09 -5.04
C GLU A 147 -36.08 9.90 -4.18
N VAL A 148 -35.10 9.10 -4.63
CA VAL A 148 -34.53 7.98 -3.86
C VAL A 148 -33.95 8.45 -2.52
N ALA A 149 -33.22 9.56 -2.52
CA ALA A 149 -32.63 10.12 -1.31
C ALA A 149 -33.69 10.67 -0.35
N SER A 150 -34.64 11.46 -0.83
CA SER A 150 -35.69 12.07 -0.01
C SER A 150 -36.63 11.03 0.62
N ARG A 151 -36.94 9.95 -0.09
CA ARG A 151 -37.77 8.83 0.39
C ARG A 151 -36.95 7.75 1.10
N ARG A 152 -35.60 7.84 1.12
CA ARG A 152 -34.66 6.86 1.70
C ARG A 152 -34.91 5.42 1.23
N LEU A 153 -35.18 5.23 -0.05
CA LEU A 153 -35.67 3.93 -0.56
C LEU A 153 -34.63 2.82 -0.48
N HIS A 154 -33.36 3.14 -0.59
CA HIS A 154 -32.29 2.15 -0.68
C HIS A 154 -31.96 1.53 0.67
N LYS A 155 -31.85 0.19 0.74
CA LYS A 155 -31.45 -0.59 1.93
C LYS A 155 -30.05 -0.22 2.42
N HIS A 156 -29.15 0.06 1.50
CA HIS A 156 -27.76 0.44 1.77
C HIS A 156 -27.54 1.93 1.51
N HIS A 157 -27.45 2.72 2.56
CA HIS A 157 -27.26 4.18 2.46
C HIS A 157 -26.06 4.61 1.63
N VAL A 158 -24.96 3.81 1.67
CA VAL A 158 -23.75 4.06 0.86
C VAL A 158 -24.07 4.08 -0.64
N SER A 159 -25.02 3.28 -1.12
CA SER A 159 -25.45 3.31 -2.52
C SER A 159 -26.17 4.61 -2.87
N THR A 160 -27.00 5.14 -1.96
CA THR A 160 -27.61 6.47 -2.15
C THR A 160 -26.56 7.57 -2.19
N ILE A 161 -25.53 7.52 -1.33
CA ILE A 161 -24.43 8.50 -1.32
C ILE A 161 -23.68 8.48 -2.67
N LYS A 162 -23.39 7.30 -3.23
CA LYS A 162 -22.79 7.17 -4.58
C LYS A 162 -23.66 7.80 -5.65
N LYS A 163 -24.96 7.52 -5.63
CA LYS A 163 -25.93 8.07 -6.59
C LYS A 163 -26.05 9.60 -6.47
N LEU A 164 -26.06 10.17 -5.25
CA LEU A 164 -26.04 11.62 -5.03
C LEU A 164 -24.78 12.27 -5.63
N ARG A 165 -23.60 11.66 -5.40
CA ARG A 165 -22.34 12.14 -5.99
C ARG A 165 -22.40 12.11 -7.53
N ARG A 166 -22.94 11.02 -8.11
CA ARG A 166 -23.14 10.89 -9.57
C ARG A 166 -24.12 11.94 -10.10
N ALA A 167 -25.26 12.11 -9.46
CA ALA A 167 -26.27 13.10 -9.85
C ALA A 167 -25.73 14.54 -9.80
N LEU A 168 -24.92 14.87 -8.79
CA LEU A 168 -24.24 16.16 -8.73
C LEU A 168 -23.28 16.34 -9.91
N HIS A 169 -22.45 15.35 -10.21
CA HIS A 169 -21.54 15.40 -11.35
C HIS A 169 -22.33 15.59 -12.67
N LEU A 170 -23.43 14.88 -12.87
CA LEU A 170 -24.29 15.02 -14.06
C LEU A 170 -24.90 16.42 -14.15
N SER A 171 -25.46 16.94 -13.05
CA SER A 171 -26.09 18.27 -13.04
C SER A 171 -25.09 19.40 -13.33
N LEU A 172 -23.87 19.29 -12.83
CA LEU A 172 -22.78 20.23 -13.10
C LEU A 172 -22.31 20.12 -14.56
N SER A 173 -22.14 18.91 -15.09
CA SER A 173 -21.71 18.69 -16.49
C SER A 173 -22.73 19.21 -17.51
N LEU A 174 -24.02 19.16 -17.17
CA LEU A 174 -25.12 19.72 -17.96
C LEU A 174 -25.34 21.23 -17.69
N ASN A 175 -24.57 21.84 -16.79
CA ASN A 175 -24.75 23.23 -16.36
C ASN A 175 -26.19 23.55 -15.91
N ASN A 176 -26.87 22.60 -15.26
CA ASN A 176 -28.25 22.73 -14.81
C ASN A 176 -28.33 23.18 -13.35
N ARG A 177 -28.41 24.49 -13.15
CA ARG A 177 -28.36 25.12 -11.80
C ARG A 177 -29.51 24.65 -10.90
N GLU A 178 -30.72 24.49 -11.42
CA GLU A 178 -31.89 24.07 -10.63
C GLU A 178 -31.68 22.66 -10.06
N ARG A 179 -31.27 21.70 -10.90
CA ARG A 179 -31.01 20.34 -10.46
C ARG A 179 -29.76 20.24 -9.58
N THR A 180 -28.74 21.08 -9.83
CA THR A 180 -27.58 21.17 -8.91
C THR A 180 -28.02 21.57 -7.51
N ALA A 181 -28.93 22.57 -7.39
CA ALA A 181 -29.50 22.97 -6.11
C ALA A 181 -30.32 21.84 -5.46
N ALA A 182 -31.18 21.17 -6.23
CA ALA A 182 -31.98 20.06 -5.73
C ALA A 182 -31.12 18.90 -5.19
N VAL A 183 -30.06 18.50 -5.91
CA VAL A 183 -29.13 17.46 -5.47
C VAL A 183 -28.33 17.89 -4.23
N ARG A 184 -27.88 19.15 -4.18
CA ARG A 184 -27.22 19.72 -3.00
C ARG A 184 -28.12 19.62 -1.77
N ASP A 185 -29.35 20.10 -1.87
CA ASP A 185 -30.29 20.13 -0.75
C ASP A 185 -30.68 18.71 -0.32
N ALA A 186 -30.88 17.81 -1.28
CA ALA A 186 -31.13 16.38 -1.01
C ALA A 186 -29.91 15.70 -0.33
N THR A 187 -28.69 16.10 -0.67
CA THR A 187 -27.47 15.56 -0.05
C THR A 187 -27.39 15.93 1.43
N ILE A 188 -27.63 17.20 1.77
CA ILE A 188 -27.62 17.69 3.15
C ILE A 188 -28.74 17.00 3.96
N ALA A 189 -29.97 17.03 3.43
CA ALA A 189 -31.12 16.43 4.11
C ALA A 189 -30.97 14.91 4.31
N PHE A 190 -30.35 14.21 3.36
CA PHE A 190 -30.10 12.78 3.47
C PHE A 190 -29.06 12.49 4.57
N GLU A 191 -27.98 13.28 4.64
CA GLU A 191 -27.00 13.13 5.74
C GLU A 191 -27.64 13.36 7.10
N ASP A 192 -28.40 14.44 7.27
CA ASP A 192 -29.11 14.73 8.52
C ASP A 192 -30.02 13.59 8.96
N ALA A 193 -30.66 12.90 8.00
CA ALA A 193 -31.59 11.80 8.28
C ALA A 193 -30.89 10.47 8.64
N VAL A 194 -29.67 10.17 8.13
CA VAL A 194 -29.05 8.85 8.29
C VAL A 194 -27.80 8.85 9.19
N ALA A 195 -27.28 10.02 9.50
CA ALA A 195 -26.05 10.19 10.26
C ALA A 195 -26.17 9.65 11.69
N LYS A 196 -25.22 8.78 12.09
CA LYS A 196 -25.07 8.27 13.46
C LYS A 196 -23.59 8.33 13.84
N ASP A 197 -23.28 8.85 15.02
CA ASP A 197 -21.90 9.15 15.44
C ASP A 197 -20.96 7.93 15.33
N HIS A 198 -21.44 6.73 15.66
CA HIS A 198 -20.67 5.48 15.59
C HIS A 198 -20.55 4.87 14.17
N LEU A 199 -21.13 5.50 13.15
CA LEU A 199 -21.08 5.06 11.76
C LEU A 199 -20.42 6.11 10.87
N PRO A 200 -19.09 6.29 10.94
CA PRO A 200 -18.38 7.37 10.22
C PRO A 200 -18.44 7.26 8.68
N GLY A 201 -18.94 6.14 8.14
CA GLY A 201 -19.23 6.00 6.70
C GLY A 201 -20.57 6.60 6.25
N LEU A 202 -21.44 7.01 7.21
CA LEU A 202 -22.79 7.53 6.92
C LEU A 202 -22.95 9.01 7.27
N TRP A 203 -21.86 9.74 7.46
CA TRP A 203 -21.85 11.19 7.67
C TRP A 203 -20.55 11.82 7.17
N GLY A 204 -20.52 13.15 7.07
CA GLY A 204 -19.42 13.91 6.51
C GLY A 204 -19.37 13.87 4.98
N PHE A 205 -20.27 13.16 4.32
CA PHE A 205 -20.33 13.12 2.85
C PHE A 205 -20.87 14.41 2.23
N SER A 206 -21.68 15.19 2.94
CA SER A 206 -22.06 16.54 2.49
C SER A 206 -20.82 17.44 2.42
N PHE A 207 -19.92 17.36 3.41
CA PHE A 207 -18.63 18.02 3.34
C PHE A 207 -17.81 17.55 2.13
N ASP A 208 -17.65 16.25 1.96
CA ASP A 208 -16.79 15.66 0.90
C ASP A 208 -17.32 15.93 -0.51
N ILE A 209 -18.67 15.92 -0.67
CA ILE A 209 -19.32 16.09 -1.99
C ILE A 209 -19.48 17.57 -2.33
N LEU A 210 -19.90 18.39 -1.37
CA LEU A 210 -20.33 19.75 -1.62
C LEU A 210 -19.27 20.80 -1.27
N LEU A 211 -18.61 20.68 -0.12
CA LEU A 211 -17.69 21.70 0.40
C LEU A 211 -16.24 21.47 -0.06
N ALA A 212 -15.76 20.21 -0.01
CA ALA A 212 -14.43 19.86 -0.51
C ALA A 212 -14.38 19.75 -2.04
N GLY A 213 -15.53 19.58 -2.70
CA GLY A 213 -15.69 19.61 -4.16
C GLY A 213 -15.58 21.04 -4.72
N ARG A 214 -14.93 21.17 -5.87
CA ARG A 214 -14.86 22.49 -6.55
C ARG A 214 -16.14 22.72 -7.34
N ASN A 215 -16.69 23.95 -7.29
CA ASN A 215 -17.79 24.46 -8.12
C ASN A 215 -19.23 24.11 -7.70
N VAL A 216 -19.49 23.70 -6.48
CA VAL A 216 -20.87 23.60 -5.98
C VAL A 216 -21.24 24.92 -5.30
N PRO A 217 -22.26 25.65 -5.76
CA PRO A 217 -22.69 26.87 -5.09
C PRO A 217 -23.41 26.52 -3.78
N LEU A 218 -22.76 26.85 -2.65
CA LEU A 218 -23.33 26.79 -1.31
C LEU A 218 -23.59 28.19 -0.82
N ASP A 219 -24.70 28.41 -0.15
CA ASP A 219 -24.92 29.65 0.60
C ASP A 219 -24.19 29.58 1.97
N PRO A 220 -24.02 30.74 2.64
CA PRO A 220 -23.36 30.79 3.94
C PRO A 220 -24.03 29.95 5.02
N GLU A 221 -25.36 29.79 5.00
CA GLU A 221 -26.11 29.02 5.98
C GLU A 221 -25.86 27.52 5.79
N GLN A 222 -25.87 27.04 4.56
CA GLN A 222 -25.55 25.64 4.23
C GLN A 222 -24.11 25.28 4.58
N THR A 223 -23.16 26.18 4.29
CA THR A 223 -21.77 25.99 4.68
C THR A 223 -21.63 25.93 6.21
N ALA A 224 -22.28 26.85 6.92
CA ALA A 224 -22.27 26.87 8.38
C ALA A 224 -22.91 25.60 8.97
N HIS A 225 -24.04 25.14 8.42
CA HIS A 225 -24.70 23.90 8.84
C HIS A 225 -23.78 22.69 8.73
N ILE A 226 -23.14 22.47 7.56
CA ILE A 226 -22.24 21.33 7.33
C ILE A 226 -21.05 21.37 8.32
N VAL A 227 -20.44 22.54 8.52
CA VAL A 227 -19.29 22.69 9.42
C VAL A 227 -19.71 22.51 10.88
N GLN A 228 -20.82 23.14 11.30
CA GLN A 228 -21.32 23.04 12.67
C GLN A 228 -21.72 21.61 13.03
N THR A 229 -22.36 20.89 12.12
CA THR A 229 -22.70 19.47 12.33
C THR A 229 -21.45 18.63 12.61
N LEU A 230 -20.33 18.89 11.93
CA LEU A 230 -19.06 18.18 12.19
C LEU A 230 -18.43 18.61 13.53
N GLU A 231 -18.51 19.89 13.90
CA GLU A 231 -18.02 20.39 15.20
C GLU A 231 -18.81 19.77 16.37
N ASP A 232 -20.12 19.80 16.29
CA ASP A 232 -20.99 19.22 17.32
C ASP A 232 -20.76 17.70 17.47
N ARG A 233 -20.48 17.03 16.35
CA ARG A 233 -20.17 15.60 16.33
C ARG A 233 -18.82 15.33 16.99
N LEU A 234 -17.78 16.10 16.64
CA LEU A 234 -16.45 15.97 17.25
C LEU A 234 -16.53 16.20 18.76
N GLU A 235 -17.33 17.17 19.22
CA GLU A 235 -17.55 17.45 20.64
C GLU A 235 -18.28 16.28 21.34
N ARG A 236 -19.38 15.75 20.76
CA ARG A 236 -20.12 14.63 21.34
C ARG A 236 -19.27 13.36 21.45
N ILE A 237 -18.53 13.03 20.38
CA ILE A 237 -17.63 11.88 20.38
C ILE A 237 -16.53 12.05 21.44
N GLY A 238 -15.96 13.26 21.54
CA GLY A 238 -14.96 13.59 22.57
C GLY A 238 -15.46 13.41 24.00
N LYS A 239 -16.77 13.54 24.25
CA LYS A 239 -17.41 13.39 25.57
C LYS A 239 -17.95 11.98 25.85
N ALA A 240 -17.76 11.00 24.96
CA ALA A 240 -18.24 9.64 25.18
C ALA A 240 -17.71 9.05 26.50
N GLU A 241 -18.56 8.38 27.27
CA GLU A 241 -18.20 7.84 28.59
C GLU A 241 -17.19 6.68 28.50
N SER A 242 -17.39 5.79 27.53
CA SER A 242 -16.54 4.61 27.31
C SER A 242 -16.08 4.52 25.85
N PRO A 243 -15.19 5.43 25.41
CA PRO A 243 -14.76 5.46 24.03
C PRO A 243 -13.80 4.30 23.70
N GLY A 244 -13.90 3.80 22.46
CA GLY A 244 -13.04 2.76 21.90
C GLY A 244 -12.44 3.18 20.55
N THR A 245 -12.02 2.22 19.76
CA THR A 245 -11.45 2.45 18.41
C THR A 245 -12.45 3.07 17.44
N SER A 246 -13.75 2.78 17.58
CA SER A 246 -14.81 3.38 16.76
C SER A 246 -14.92 4.88 16.98
N GLU A 247 -14.81 5.34 18.22
CA GLU A 247 -14.85 6.76 18.57
C GLU A 247 -13.58 7.48 18.12
N ILE A 248 -12.41 6.83 18.18
CA ILE A 248 -11.18 7.38 17.60
C ILE A 248 -11.33 7.56 16.08
N ALA A 249 -11.80 6.54 15.36
CA ALA A 249 -12.00 6.61 13.92
C ALA A 249 -13.02 7.69 13.52
N ALA A 250 -14.13 7.79 14.28
CA ALA A 250 -15.14 8.81 14.08
C ALA A 250 -14.60 10.23 14.36
N SER A 251 -13.86 10.40 15.45
CA SER A 251 -13.21 11.67 15.79
C SER A 251 -12.19 12.08 14.73
N GLN A 252 -11.36 11.15 14.23
CA GLN A 252 -10.42 11.41 13.14
C GLN A 252 -11.15 11.85 11.88
N ALA A 253 -12.25 11.18 11.52
CA ALA A 253 -13.04 11.51 10.35
C ALA A 253 -13.63 12.93 10.41
N ALA A 254 -14.09 13.37 11.59
CA ALA A 254 -14.58 14.73 11.81
C ALA A 254 -13.42 15.75 11.82
N ALA A 255 -12.38 15.50 12.63
CA ALA A 255 -11.25 16.41 12.78
C ALA A 255 -10.50 16.64 11.46
N THR A 256 -10.32 15.61 10.63
CA THR A 256 -9.63 15.74 9.33
C THR A 256 -10.42 16.63 8.35
N ARG A 257 -11.76 16.54 8.34
CA ARG A 257 -12.60 17.39 7.48
C ARG A 257 -12.59 18.85 7.96
N LEU A 258 -12.73 19.05 9.26
CA LEU A 258 -12.67 20.39 9.88
C LEU A 258 -11.30 21.02 9.71
N ASP A 259 -10.21 20.28 9.91
CA ASP A 259 -8.85 20.74 9.64
C ASP A 259 -8.71 21.20 8.19
N ARG A 260 -9.16 20.42 7.21
CA ARG A 260 -9.13 20.79 5.78
C ARG A 260 -9.92 22.08 5.52
N TYR A 261 -11.10 22.21 6.12
CA TYR A 261 -11.91 23.41 6.01
C TYR A 261 -11.19 24.63 6.58
N TYR A 262 -10.71 24.57 7.82
CA TYR A 262 -10.05 25.71 8.47
C TYR A 262 -8.73 26.08 7.80
N GLN A 263 -7.99 25.13 7.28
CA GLN A 263 -6.82 25.41 6.44
C GLN A 263 -7.21 26.19 5.17
N SER A 264 -8.27 25.78 4.49
CA SER A 264 -8.77 26.49 3.29
C SER A 264 -9.23 27.92 3.57
N GLN A 265 -9.67 28.17 4.80
CA GLN A 265 -10.08 29.51 5.28
C GLN A 265 -8.95 30.31 5.94
N SER A 266 -7.71 29.82 5.89
CA SER A 266 -6.54 30.45 6.55
C SER A 266 -6.76 30.67 8.06
N ARG A 267 -7.39 29.69 8.73
CA ARG A 267 -7.69 29.70 10.17
C ARG A 267 -6.89 28.62 10.92
N PRO A 268 -5.56 28.78 11.07
CA PRO A 268 -4.70 27.74 11.64
C PRO A 268 -4.99 27.45 13.12
N MET A 269 -5.48 28.40 13.87
CA MET A 269 -5.84 28.20 15.29
C MET A 269 -7.04 27.29 15.46
N ASP A 270 -8.04 27.38 14.57
CA ASP A 270 -9.20 26.48 14.58
C ASP A 270 -8.80 25.09 14.09
N SER A 271 -7.94 25.00 13.08
CA SER A 271 -7.33 23.74 12.64
C SER A 271 -6.62 23.05 13.81
N ARG A 272 -5.77 23.77 14.55
CA ARG A 272 -5.08 23.24 15.74
C ARG A 272 -6.08 22.77 16.80
N ARG A 273 -7.11 23.56 17.10
CA ARG A 273 -8.15 23.24 18.09
C ARG A 273 -8.85 21.91 17.81
N VAL A 274 -9.28 21.68 16.56
CA VAL A 274 -9.98 20.44 16.21
C VAL A 274 -9.06 19.23 16.25
N LEU A 275 -7.79 19.40 15.85
CA LEU A 275 -6.79 18.34 15.97
C LEU A 275 -6.42 18.05 17.42
N GLN A 276 -6.37 19.05 18.29
CA GLN A 276 -6.18 18.88 19.73
C GLN A 276 -7.37 18.15 20.38
N ALA A 277 -8.61 18.45 19.97
CA ALA A 277 -9.79 17.72 20.44
C ALA A 277 -9.71 16.20 20.10
N HIS A 278 -9.27 15.88 18.86
CA HIS A 278 -9.00 14.50 18.48
C HIS A 278 -7.84 13.90 19.28
N SER A 279 -6.74 14.64 19.48
CA SER A 279 -5.58 14.22 20.27
C SER A 279 -5.96 13.83 21.70
N LEU A 280 -6.79 14.63 22.37
CA LEU A 280 -7.28 14.34 23.70
C LEU A 280 -8.06 13.02 23.78
N LEU A 281 -8.85 12.71 22.77
CA LEU A 281 -9.56 11.43 22.70
C LEU A 281 -8.61 10.27 22.50
N VAL A 282 -7.69 10.37 21.52
CA VAL A 282 -6.69 9.32 21.23
C VAL A 282 -5.86 9.02 22.48
N THR A 283 -5.32 10.03 23.14
CA THR A 283 -4.48 9.85 24.34
C THR A 283 -5.24 9.27 25.52
N ARG A 284 -6.53 9.57 25.64
CA ARG A 284 -7.42 8.98 26.67
C ARG A 284 -7.70 7.50 26.42
N VAL A 285 -7.87 7.10 25.17
CA VAL A 285 -8.30 5.74 24.81
C VAL A 285 -7.12 4.79 24.64
N THR A 286 -6.00 5.24 24.12
CA THR A 286 -4.84 4.37 23.81
C THR A 286 -4.37 3.49 24.98
N PRO A 287 -4.41 3.90 26.27
CA PRO A 287 -4.03 3.01 27.37
C PRO A 287 -4.93 1.78 27.55
N THR A 288 -6.14 1.78 26.96
CA THR A 288 -7.09 0.66 27.04
C THR A 288 -7.02 -0.28 25.84
N LEU A 289 -6.25 0.08 24.81
CA LEU A 289 -6.12 -0.67 23.56
C LEU A 289 -4.98 -1.68 23.61
N GLN A 290 -5.03 -2.64 22.69
CA GLN A 290 -3.86 -3.47 22.42
C GLN A 290 -2.68 -2.61 21.94
N PRO A 291 -1.43 -2.89 22.36
CA PRO A 291 -0.27 -2.04 22.09
C PRO A 291 -0.09 -1.68 20.60
N LEU A 292 -0.25 -2.64 19.70
CA LEU A 292 -0.14 -2.40 18.26
C LEU A 292 -1.20 -1.41 17.75
N VAL A 293 -2.42 -1.50 18.25
CA VAL A 293 -3.52 -0.59 17.85
C VAL A 293 -3.31 0.80 18.45
N ALA A 294 -2.87 0.88 19.70
CA ALA A 294 -2.51 2.14 20.36
C ALA A 294 -1.38 2.84 19.61
N HIS A 295 -0.33 2.09 19.26
CA HIS A 295 0.81 2.59 18.51
C HIS A 295 0.41 3.17 17.14
N HIS A 296 -0.43 2.45 16.39
CA HIS A 296 -0.96 2.93 15.11
C HIS A 296 -1.67 4.29 15.23
N TRP A 297 -2.61 4.44 16.16
CA TRP A 297 -3.36 5.68 16.32
C TRP A 297 -2.50 6.86 16.77
N LEU A 298 -1.54 6.62 17.66
CA LEU A 298 -0.60 7.65 18.09
C LEU A 298 0.30 8.11 16.95
N GLN A 299 0.74 7.21 16.07
CA GLN A 299 1.55 7.55 14.89
C GLN A 299 0.77 8.36 13.86
N GLU A 300 -0.44 7.94 13.51
CA GLU A 300 -1.29 8.68 12.57
C GLU A 300 -1.53 10.11 13.08
N LEU A 301 -1.81 10.26 14.37
CA LEU A 301 -1.95 11.57 15.00
C LEU A 301 -0.66 12.40 14.96
N PHE A 302 0.49 11.79 15.26
CA PHE A 302 1.80 12.45 15.18
C PHE A 302 2.07 12.97 13.76
N HIS A 303 1.83 12.14 12.74
CA HIS A 303 2.00 12.54 11.34
C HIS A 303 1.06 13.70 10.96
N GLN A 304 -0.19 13.64 11.40
CA GLN A 304 -1.16 14.68 11.12
C GLN A 304 -0.75 16.03 11.74
N LEU A 305 -0.36 16.05 13.02
CA LEU A 305 0.10 17.25 13.71
C LEU A 305 1.41 17.80 13.11
N SER A 306 2.38 16.94 12.85
CA SER A 306 3.67 17.31 12.26
C SER A 306 3.52 17.91 10.86
N SER A 307 2.65 17.32 10.02
CA SER A 307 2.39 17.82 8.66
C SER A 307 1.74 19.22 8.63
N ARG A 308 1.09 19.61 9.74
CA ARG A 308 0.50 20.94 9.94
C ARG A 308 1.46 21.93 10.62
N GLY A 309 2.66 21.51 10.98
CA GLY A 309 3.63 22.33 11.68
C GLY A 309 3.33 22.53 13.18
N PHE A 310 2.40 21.75 13.76
CA PHE A 310 2.08 21.78 15.20
C PHE A 310 3.07 20.91 15.97
N GLN A 311 4.35 21.31 15.90
CA GLN A 311 5.46 20.47 16.38
C GLN A 311 5.41 20.22 17.89
N ASP A 312 4.97 21.19 18.69
CA ASP A 312 4.86 21.01 20.15
C ASP A 312 3.81 19.95 20.52
N ASP A 313 2.65 19.99 19.83
CA ASP A 313 1.58 19.00 20.03
C ASP A 313 2.03 17.60 19.56
N ALA A 314 2.78 17.52 18.45
CA ALA A 314 3.36 16.26 17.97
C ALA A 314 4.42 15.72 18.95
N ASN A 315 5.33 16.56 19.44
CA ASN A 315 6.38 16.18 20.38
C ASN A 315 5.81 15.62 21.69
N ALA A 316 4.66 16.13 22.14
CA ALA A 316 3.99 15.63 23.34
C ALA A 316 3.56 14.16 23.23
N LEU A 317 3.42 13.62 22.01
CA LEU A 317 3.06 12.21 21.78
C LEU A 317 4.26 11.26 21.79
N THR A 318 5.50 11.78 21.70
CA THR A 318 6.71 10.97 21.48
C THR A 318 6.90 9.87 22.54
N GLU A 319 6.69 10.20 23.81
CA GLU A 319 6.85 9.22 24.90
C GLU A 319 5.74 8.15 24.88
N LEU A 320 4.50 8.52 24.51
CA LEU A 320 3.40 7.57 24.37
C LEU A 320 3.66 6.61 23.19
N ILE A 321 4.16 7.12 22.06
CA ILE A 321 4.54 6.32 20.90
C ILE A 321 5.66 5.35 21.30
N ARG A 322 6.70 5.83 21.99
CA ARG A 322 7.83 5.00 22.43
C ARG A 322 7.36 3.87 23.36
N ARG A 323 6.49 4.17 24.33
CA ARG A 323 5.94 3.16 25.24
C ARG A 323 5.09 2.14 24.49
N ALA A 324 4.10 2.60 23.69
CA ALA A 324 3.24 1.71 22.91
C ALA A 324 4.05 0.85 21.92
N GLY A 325 5.12 1.40 21.34
CA GLY A 325 6.03 0.68 20.46
C GLY A 325 6.77 -0.46 21.20
N LYS A 326 7.34 -0.16 22.37
CA LYS A 326 8.02 -1.16 23.21
C LYS A 326 7.05 -2.28 23.61
N ASP A 327 5.86 -1.92 24.12
CA ASP A 327 4.83 -2.88 24.51
C ASP A 327 4.36 -3.72 23.29
N THR A 328 4.36 -3.14 22.09
CA THR A 328 4.06 -3.86 20.84
C THR A 328 5.09 -4.95 20.57
N VAL A 329 6.39 -4.61 20.62
CA VAL A 329 7.47 -5.58 20.36
C VAL A 329 7.45 -6.72 21.39
N GLU A 330 7.24 -6.40 22.68
CA GLU A 330 7.15 -7.41 23.75
C GLU A 330 5.95 -8.37 23.58
N ASN A 331 4.88 -7.94 22.92
CA ASN A 331 3.68 -8.74 22.65
C ASN A 331 3.66 -9.42 21.28
N LEU A 332 4.70 -9.26 20.44
CA LEU A 332 4.78 -9.96 19.16
C LEU A 332 4.97 -11.47 19.39
N THR A 333 4.19 -12.26 18.65
CA THR A 333 4.35 -13.72 18.65
C THR A 333 5.49 -14.12 17.73
N LYS A 334 6.50 -14.78 18.28
CA LYS A 334 7.58 -15.38 17.48
C LYS A 334 7.05 -16.61 16.75
N ILE A 335 7.09 -16.59 15.42
CA ILE A 335 6.81 -17.74 14.58
C ILE A 335 8.15 -18.41 14.24
N SER A 336 8.30 -19.69 14.54
CA SER A 336 9.48 -20.50 14.18
C SER A 336 9.04 -21.76 13.46
N HIS A 337 9.81 -22.16 12.45
CA HIS A 337 9.67 -23.43 11.75
C HIS A 337 10.97 -24.22 11.93
N GLU A 338 10.83 -25.52 12.22
CA GLU A 338 11.96 -26.44 12.26
C GLU A 338 12.04 -27.16 10.91
N VAL A 339 13.23 -27.16 10.32
CA VAL A 339 13.55 -27.93 9.11
C VAL A 339 14.65 -28.90 9.49
N SER A 340 14.41 -30.19 9.28
CA SER A 340 15.42 -31.22 9.48
C SER A 340 16.15 -31.49 8.16
N ILE A 341 17.46 -31.34 8.16
CA ILE A 341 18.35 -31.65 7.04
C ILE A 341 19.30 -32.74 7.53
N SER A 342 19.56 -33.77 6.71
CA SER A 342 20.48 -34.82 7.11
C SER A 342 21.91 -34.29 7.23
N THR A 343 22.69 -34.92 8.13
CA THR A 343 24.11 -34.56 8.33
C THR A 343 24.90 -34.74 7.03
N GLU A 344 24.59 -35.79 6.29
CA GLU A 344 25.23 -36.11 5.01
C GLU A 344 24.98 -35.04 3.95
N GLU A 345 23.75 -34.54 3.86
CA GLU A 345 23.40 -33.45 2.93
C GLU A 345 24.10 -32.12 3.30
N ILE A 346 24.14 -31.79 4.58
CA ILE A 346 24.82 -30.60 5.10
C ILE A 346 26.33 -30.70 4.83
N ASP A 347 26.95 -31.85 5.13
CA ASP A 347 28.39 -32.06 4.89
C ASP A 347 28.73 -32.01 3.40
N ALA A 348 27.91 -32.63 2.54
CA ALA A 348 28.07 -32.55 1.09
C ALA A 348 27.99 -31.09 0.59
N TYR A 349 27.01 -30.34 1.09
CA TYR A 349 26.84 -28.93 0.74
C TYR A 349 28.08 -28.10 1.12
N PHE A 350 28.55 -28.16 2.37
CA PHE A 350 29.72 -27.38 2.78
C PHE A 350 31.01 -27.84 2.09
N ASN A 351 31.18 -29.14 1.84
CA ASN A 351 32.34 -29.66 1.13
C ASN A 351 32.39 -29.19 -0.34
N SER A 352 31.24 -28.86 -0.94
CA SER A 352 31.20 -28.31 -2.31
C SER A 352 31.96 -26.99 -2.46
N PHE A 353 32.12 -26.22 -1.37
CA PHE A 353 32.94 -25.01 -1.37
C PHE A 353 34.44 -25.30 -1.31
N CYS A 354 34.86 -26.45 -0.79
CA CYS A 354 36.23 -26.79 -0.49
C CYS A 354 36.93 -27.57 -1.63
N THR A 355 36.68 -27.20 -2.88
CA THR A 355 37.36 -27.79 -4.04
C THR A 355 38.45 -26.84 -4.56
N GLY A 356 39.60 -27.39 -5.01
CA GLY A 356 40.70 -26.58 -5.51
C GLY A 356 41.50 -25.87 -4.44
N THR A 357 41.95 -24.65 -4.71
CA THR A 357 42.75 -23.82 -3.81
C THR A 357 41.88 -23.04 -2.80
N ALA A 358 42.50 -22.53 -1.73
CA ALA A 358 41.85 -21.67 -0.77
C ALA A 358 41.21 -20.42 -1.41
N ASP A 359 41.90 -19.81 -2.37
CA ASP A 359 41.42 -18.65 -3.10
C ASP A 359 40.17 -18.96 -3.92
N GLU A 360 40.15 -20.09 -4.63
CA GLU A 360 38.98 -20.53 -5.41
C GLU A 360 37.79 -20.85 -4.48
N ALA A 361 38.04 -21.36 -3.29
CA ALA A 361 37.01 -21.55 -2.28
C ALA A 361 36.40 -20.23 -1.80
N LEU A 362 37.24 -19.21 -1.53
CA LEU A 362 36.79 -17.87 -1.16
C LEU A 362 36.03 -17.18 -2.30
N TYR A 363 36.43 -17.35 -3.56
CA TYR A 363 35.70 -16.84 -4.72
C TYR A 363 34.30 -17.48 -4.84
N ARG A 364 34.20 -18.79 -4.66
CA ARG A 364 32.90 -19.49 -4.65
C ARG A 364 32.00 -19.01 -3.53
N LEU A 365 32.55 -18.86 -2.32
CA LEU A 365 31.82 -18.34 -1.19
C LEU A 365 31.27 -16.94 -1.48
N ALA A 366 32.11 -16.02 -2.00
CA ALA A 366 31.73 -14.65 -2.32
C ALA A 366 30.59 -14.58 -3.36
N GLY A 367 30.59 -15.43 -4.37
CA GLY A 367 29.55 -15.42 -5.41
C GLY A 367 28.26 -16.14 -5.02
N HIS A 368 28.33 -17.14 -4.12
CA HIS A 368 27.17 -18.04 -3.86
C HIS A 368 26.05 -17.38 -3.08
N PHE A 369 26.35 -16.58 -2.05
CA PHE A 369 25.37 -16.00 -1.13
C PHE A 369 24.88 -14.60 -1.54
N VAL A 370 25.00 -14.25 -2.80
CA VAL A 370 24.43 -13.01 -3.35
C VAL A 370 23.01 -13.30 -3.83
N PRO A 371 21.97 -12.66 -3.25
CA PRO A 371 20.58 -12.93 -3.61
C PRO A 371 20.28 -12.57 -5.06
N ASN A 372 19.45 -13.37 -5.74
CA ASN A 372 18.93 -13.06 -7.06
C ASN A 372 17.55 -12.40 -6.95
N PRO A 373 17.42 -11.10 -7.29
CA PRO A 373 16.14 -10.38 -7.16
C PRO A 373 15.01 -10.97 -7.99
N GLU A 374 15.28 -11.47 -9.19
CA GLU A 374 14.27 -12.07 -10.08
C GLU A 374 13.69 -13.36 -9.47
N HIS A 375 14.54 -14.18 -8.86
CA HIS A 375 14.10 -15.38 -8.17
C HIS A 375 13.25 -15.04 -6.94
N ILE A 376 13.62 -14.01 -6.19
CA ILE A 376 12.87 -13.53 -5.02
C ILE A 376 11.52 -12.95 -5.44
N GLU A 377 11.47 -12.19 -6.53
CA GLU A 377 10.21 -11.69 -7.07
C GLU A 377 9.28 -12.84 -7.50
N SER A 378 9.79 -13.89 -8.14
CA SER A 378 9.03 -15.10 -8.46
C SER A 378 8.48 -15.77 -7.20
N GLN A 379 9.30 -15.94 -6.16
CA GLN A 379 8.84 -16.48 -4.87
C GLN A 379 7.71 -15.66 -4.24
N ILE A 380 7.78 -14.32 -4.30
CA ILE A 380 6.74 -13.44 -3.76
C ILE A 380 5.43 -13.62 -4.54
N ARG A 381 5.49 -13.74 -5.87
CA ARG A 381 4.31 -13.96 -6.71
C ARG A 381 3.67 -15.31 -6.44
N ASP A 382 4.48 -16.37 -6.31
CA ASP A 382 4.01 -17.71 -5.95
C ASP A 382 3.34 -17.74 -4.55
N LEU A 383 3.90 -16.99 -3.60
CA LEU A 383 3.29 -16.82 -2.27
C LEU A 383 1.97 -16.04 -2.33
N ALA A 384 1.89 -15.03 -3.17
CA ALA A 384 0.66 -14.24 -3.36
C ALA A 384 -0.48 -15.07 -3.97
N GLU A 385 -0.17 -16.03 -4.85
CA GLU A 385 -1.17 -16.97 -5.37
C GLU A 385 -1.70 -17.90 -4.28
N LYS A 386 -0.84 -18.34 -3.36
CA LYS A 386 -1.20 -19.25 -2.26
C LYS A 386 -1.88 -18.53 -1.09
N ALA A 387 -1.54 -17.27 -0.86
CA ALA A 387 -2.03 -16.45 0.26
C ALA A 387 -2.39 -15.02 -0.19
N PRO A 388 -3.41 -14.84 -1.06
CA PRO A 388 -3.72 -13.56 -1.68
C PRO A 388 -4.04 -12.43 -0.69
N LEU A 389 -4.64 -12.74 0.46
CA LEU A 389 -4.93 -11.72 1.48
C LEU A 389 -3.66 -11.10 2.08
N GLN A 390 -2.58 -11.86 2.23
CA GLN A 390 -1.31 -11.32 2.75
C GLN A 390 -0.66 -10.35 1.76
N SER A 391 -0.84 -10.56 0.47
CA SER A 391 -0.30 -9.67 -0.57
C SER A 391 -0.95 -8.29 -0.57
N LEU A 392 -2.19 -8.17 -0.08
CA LEU A 392 -2.96 -6.93 -0.02
C LEU A 392 -2.71 -6.10 1.24
N ILE A 393 -2.03 -6.67 2.26
CA ILE A 393 -1.82 -6.00 3.55
C ILE A 393 -0.44 -5.33 3.56
N ALA A 394 -0.41 -4.03 3.88
CA ALA A 394 0.84 -3.31 4.12
C ALA A 394 1.51 -3.78 5.41
N HIS A 395 2.84 -3.84 5.42
CA HIS A 395 3.65 -4.20 6.59
C HIS A 395 4.38 -2.98 7.13
N THR A 396 4.48 -2.87 8.45
CA THR A 396 5.32 -1.86 9.11
C THR A 396 6.49 -2.56 9.79
N ILE A 397 7.69 -2.11 9.50
CA ILE A 397 8.92 -2.59 10.15
C ILE A 397 9.16 -1.73 11.38
N LEU A 398 9.30 -2.38 12.53
CA LEU A 398 9.61 -1.73 13.80
C LEU A 398 11.07 -2.02 14.19
N ASP A 399 11.75 -1.03 14.75
CA ASP A 399 13.05 -1.29 15.42
C ASP A 399 12.85 -1.96 16.79
N ALA A 400 13.95 -2.28 17.46
CA ALA A 400 13.92 -2.93 18.79
C ALA A 400 13.25 -2.07 19.88
N SER A 401 13.10 -0.77 19.67
CA SER A 401 12.39 0.13 20.58
C SER A 401 10.89 0.26 20.23
N GLY A 402 10.43 -0.40 19.15
CA GLY A 402 9.09 -0.30 18.62
C GLY A 402 8.83 0.94 17.76
N ARG A 403 9.88 1.67 17.36
CA ARG A 403 9.76 2.80 16.44
C ARG A 403 9.56 2.26 15.02
N PRO A 404 8.57 2.73 14.26
CA PRO A 404 8.42 2.40 12.84
C PRO A 404 9.56 3.04 12.05
N ILE A 405 10.31 2.20 11.37
CA ILE A 405 11.44 2.61 10.54
C ILE A 405 11.12 2.59 9.06
N ALA A 406 10.21 1.70 8.63
CA ALA A 406 9.76 1.63 7.25
C ALA A 406 8.35 1.07 7.15
N LYS A 407 7.66 1.38 6.04
CA LYS A 407 6.38 0.81 5.65
C LYS A 407 6.52 0.19 4.27
N ILE A 408 6.07 -1.05 4.14
CA ILE A 408 6.05 -1.81 2.89
C ILE A 408 4.60 -1.92 2.45
N GLY A 409 4.31 -1.45 1.25
CA GLY A 409 2.97 -1.44 0.69
C GLY A 409 2.43 -2.83 0.31
N PRO A 410 1.17 -2.88 -0.17
CA PRO A 410 0.63 -4.04 -0.87
C PRO A 410 1.45 -4.40 -2.12
N LEU A 411 1.35 -5.66 -2.55
CA LEU A 411 2.16 -6.18 -3.67
C LEU A 411 1.92 -5.45 -4.99
N ASP A 412 0.71 -5.01 -5.23
CA ASP A 412 0.31 -4.28 -6.45
C ASP A 412 0.88 -2.86 -6.54
N THR A 413 1.27 -2.28 -5.39
CA THR A 413 1.75 -0.90 -5.32
C THR A 413 3.21 -0.77 -4.90
N ASP A 414 3.81 -1.83 -4.29
CA ASP A 414 5.17 -1.79 -3.73
C ASP A 414 5.89 -3.15 -3.86
N ILE A 415 6.10 -3.61 -5.10
CA ILE A 415 6.86 -4.84 -5.36
C ILE A 415 8.32 -4.71 -4.89
N GLU A 416 8.95 -3.55 -5.06
CA GLU A 416 10.33 -3.30 -4.64
C GLU A 416 10.50 -3.47 -3.13
N GLY A 417 9.66 -2.83 -2.32
CA GLY A 417 9.70 -2.99 -0.86
C GLY A 417 9.49 -4.43 -0.42
N ARG A 418 8.62 -5.18 -1.13
CA ARG A 418 8.42 -6.62 -0.89
C ARG A 418 9.68 -7.44 -1.20
N VAL A 419 10.35 -7.15 -2.30
CA VAL A 419 11.62 -7.83 -2.66
C VAL A 419 12.70 -7.54 -1.62
N VAL A 420 12.87 -6.30 -1.19
CA VAL A 420 13.84 -5.93 -0.14
C VAL A 420 13.55 -6.68 1.16
N ASN A 421 12.29 -6.70 1.61
CA ASN A 421 11.90 -7.39 2.84
C ASN A 421 12.09 -8.91 2.75
N GLN A 422 11.67 -9.52 1.65
CA GLN A 422 11.86 -10.97 1.44
C GLN A 422 13.34 -11.33 1.36
N THR A 423 14.14 -10.51 0.68
CA THR A 423 15.60 -10.66 0.66
C THR A 423 16.18 -10.61 2.06
N SER A 424 15.79 -9.63 2.87
CA SER A 424 16.22 -9.49 4.27
C SER A 424 15.92 -10.74 5.10
N GLN A 425 14.73 -11.32 4.91
CA GLN A 425 14.33 -12.57 5.58
C GLN A 425 15.14 -13.77 5.08
N ASN A 426 15.34 -13.90 3.77
CA ASN A 426 16.14 -14.97 3.20
C ASN A 426 17.58 -14.93 3.71
N LEU A 427 18.21 -13.73 3.77
CA LEU A 427 19.56 -13.55 4.33
C LEU A 427 19.65 -14.01 5.80
N GLN A 428 18.58 -13.83 6.58
CA GLN A 428 18.51 -14.31 7.97
C GLN A 428 18.44 -15.85 8.04
N ILE A 429 17.64 -16.46 7.18
CA ILE A 429 17.49 -17.92 7.08
C ILE A 429 18.80 -18.57 6.61
N GLU A 430 19.45 -17.97 5.61
CA GLU A 430 20.73 -18.44 5.06
C GLU A 430 21.94 -18.21 5.97
N ALA A 431 21.80 -17.46 7.07
CA ALA A 431 22.92 -17.11 7.93
C ALA A 431 23.67 -18.34 8.48
N ALA A 432 22.95 -19.41 8.85
CA ALA A 432 23.56 -20.65 9.34
C ALA A 432 24.38 -21.35 8.25
N PHE A 433 23.93 -21.32 6.99
CA PHE A 433 24.65 -21.89 5.85
C PHE A 433 25.88 -21.08 5.50
N LEU A 434 25.80 -19.75 5.52
CA LEU A 434 26.97 -18.89 5.33
C LEU A 434 28.02 -19.18 6.42
N ARG A 435 27.61 -19.23 7.69
CA ARG A 435 28.48 -19.57 8.83
C ARG A 435 29.18 -20.90 8.63
N GLY A 436 28.42 -21.97 8.35
CA GLY A 436 28.98 -23.31 8.15
C GLY A 436 29.95 -23.38 6.96
N ALA A 437 29.68 -22.63 5.88
CA ALA A 437 30.58 -22.57 4.73
C ALA A 437 31.90 -21.84 5.09
N ILE A 438 31.82 -20.71 5.82
CA ILE A 438 33.02 -20.01 6.31
C ILE A 438 33.84 -20.89 7.22
N GLU A 439 33.24 -21.57 8.20
CA GLU A 439 33.90 -22.48 9.13
C GLU A 439 34.55 -23.66 8.41
N ARG A 440 33.84 -24.28 7.44
CA ARG A 440 34.37 -25.39 6.67
C ARG A 440 35.57 -25.00 5.82
N ILE A 441 35.52 -23.86 5.09
CA ILE A 441 36.65 -23.36 4.31
C ILE A 441 37.84 -23.01 5.23
N THR A 442 37.58 -22.28 6.32
CA THR A 442 38.63 -21.90 7.27
C THR A 442 39.31 -23.13 7.86
N GLY A 443 38.54 -24.17 8.22
CA GLY A 443 39.09 -25.41 8.78
C GLY A 443 39.90 -26.22 7.76
N VAL A 444 39.35 -26.45 6.55
CA VAL A 444 40.02 -27.26 5.53
C VAL A 444 41.35 -26.64 5.06
N TYR A 445 41.36 -25.33 4.85
CA TYR A 445 42.56 -24.63 4.37
C TYR A 445 43.40 -24.00 5.49
N SER A 446 43.01 -24.19 6.78
CA SER A 446 43.68 -23.59 7.95
C SER A 446 43.89 -22.09 7.82
N LEU A 447 42.90 -21.38 7.31
CA LEU A 447 42.99 -19.94 7.00
C LEU A 447 43.18 -19.13 8.29
N GLN A 448 44.17 -18.22 8.23
CA GLN A 448 44.43 -17.24 9.27
C GLN A 448 43.93 -15.84 8.84
N PRO A 449 43.74 -14.88 9.75
CA PRO A 449 43.36 -13.51 9.41
C PRO A 449 44.22 -12.85 8.32
N GLN A 450 45.53 -13.19 8.31
CA GLN A 450 46.49 -12.70 7.29
C GLN A 450 46.17 -13.24 5.88
N ASP A 451 45.65 -14.46 5.78
CA ASP A 451 45.28 -15.05 4.50
C ASP A 451 44.06 -14.36 3.92
N LEU A 452 43.04 -14.06 4.73
CA LEU A 452 41.90 -13.26 4.35
C LEU A 452 42.31 -11.83 3.96
N LEU A 453 43.19 -11.19 4.74
CA LEU A 453 43.71 -9.87 4.43
C LEU A 453 44.46 -9.86 3.08
N ARG A 454 45.30 -10.87 2.81
CA ARG A 454 46.00 -11.03 1.53
C ARG A 454 44.99 -11.19 0.39
N PHE A 455 43.92 -11.96 0.57
CA PHE A 455 42.88 -12.14 -0.40
C PHE A 455 42.15 -10.83 -0.71
N LEU A 456 41.73 -10.07 0.31
CA LEU A 456 41.04 -8.78 0.13
C LEU A 456 41.92 -7.78 -0.63
N ARG A 457 43.20 -7.72 -0.32
CA ARG A 457 44.13 -6.75 -0.94
C ARG A 457 44.48 -7.01 -2.39
N ARG A 458 43.96 -8.05 -3.02
CA ARG A 458 44.06 -8.23 -4.48
C ARG A 458 43.22 -7.21 -5.25
N SER A 459 42.14 -6.78 -4.64
CA SER A 459 41.28 -5.77 -5.25
C SER A 459 41.81 -4.36 -4.98
N PRO A 460 41.83 -3.50 -6.02
CA PRO A 460 42.29 -2.12 -5.90
C PRO A 460 41.39 -1.25 -5.01
N VAL A 461 40.19 -1.72 -4.64
CA VAL A 461 39.27 -0.99 -3.77
C VAL A 461 39.71 -1.01 -2.29
N PHE A 462 40.58 -1.98 -1.90
CA PHE A 462 41.16 -2.04 -0.56
C PHE A 462 42.55 -1.37 -0.55
N THR A 463 42.54 -0.07 -0.28
CA THR A 463 43.75 0.77 -0.29
C THR A 463 44.73 0.40 0.84
N GLN A 464 45.99 0.88 0.74
CA GLN A 464 46.99 0.63 1.75
C GLN A 464 46.61 1.26 3.11
N GLU A 465 45.91 2.38 3.09
CA GLU A 465 45.43 3.07 4.28
C GLU A 465 44.37 2.27 5.04
N ALA A 466 43.60 1.41 4.36
CA ALA A 466 42.61 0.54 4.97
C ALA A 466 43.23 -0.68 5.69
N GLU A 467 44.47 -1.08 5.35
CA GLU A 467 45.07 -2.30 5.83
C GLU A 467 45.09 -2.44 7.36
N PRO A 468 45.49 -1.42 8.17
CA PRO A 468 45.48 -1.54 9.62
C PRO A 468 44.12 -1.87 10.22
N PHE A 469 43.07 -1.28 9.65
CA PHE A 469 41.68 -1.51 10.09
C PHE A 469 41.18 -2.89 9.67
N LEU A 470 41.44 -3.30 8.43
CA LEU A 470 41.11 -4.64 7.94
C LEU A 470 41.78 -5.71 8.76
N ARG A 471 43.08 -5.56 9.05
CA ARG A 471 43.85 -6.47 9.93
C ARG A 471 43.22 -6.59 11.31
N ALA A 472 43.01 -5.46 12.00
CA ALA A 472 42.43 -5.43 13.32
C ALA A 472 41.02 -6.07 13.35
N GLY A 473 40.19 -5.74 12.38
CA GLY A 473 38.84 -6.29 12.28
C GLY A 473 38.81 -7.79 12.00
N LEU A 474 39.69 -8.30 11.12
CA LEU A 474 39.81 -9.74 10.85
C LEU A 474 40.38 -10.52 12.03
N GLU A 475 41.31 -9.94 12.78
CA GLU A 475 41.85 -10.54 14.00
C GLU A 475 40.82 -10.61 15.13
N THR A 476 39.96 -9.58 15.27
CA THR A 476 38.85 -9.59 16.25
C THR A 476 37.77 -10.57 15.83
N TYR A 477 37.45 -10.66 14.54
CA TYR A 477 36.53 -11.67 14.00
C TYR A 477 37.00 -13.10 14.29
N ALA A 478 38.29 -13.40 14.06
CA ALA A 478 38.86 -14.72 14.32
C ALA A 478 38.88 -15.09 15.82
N ARG A 479 38.86 -14.09 16.71
CA ARG A 479 38.71 -14.28 18.16
C ARG A 479 37.26 -14.30 18.65
N GLU A 480 36.30 -14.26 17.72
CA GLU A 480 34.85 -14.21 17.99
C GLU A 480 34.39 -12.94 18.74
N ASP A 481 35.22 -11.89 18.75
CA ASP A 481 34.81 -10.57 19.21
C ASP A 481 34.09 -9.84 18.10
N TYR A 482 32.83 -10.28 17.87
CA TYR A 482 32.02 -9.82 16.74
C TYR A 482 31.64 -8.34 16.85
N VAL A 483 31.45 -7.80 18.05
CA VAL A 483 31.14 -6.38 18.26
C VAL A 483 32.29 -5.52 17.76
N SER A 484 33.51 -5.80 18.21
CA SER A 484 34.72 -5.08 17.78
C SER A 484 34.98 -5.26 16.29
N ALA A 485 34.81 -6.48 15.76
CA ALA A 485 34.97 -6.78 14.35
C ALA A 485 34.00 -5.95 13.49
N ILE A 486 32.70 -5.94 13.80
CA ILE A 486 31.66 -5.22 13.08
C ILE A 486 31.94 -3.71 13.12
N CYS A 487 32.19 -3.13 14.30
CA CYS A 487 32.47 -1.70 14.44
C CYS A 487 33.73 -1.25 13.67
N THR A 488 34.72 -2.13 13.53
CA THR A 488 35.98 -1.83 12.81
C THR A 488 35.81 -2.00 11.29
N LEU A 489 35.10 -3.04 10.83
CA LEU A 489 35.03 -3.43 9.41
C LEU A 489 33.91 -2.72 8.64
N ILE A 490 32.80 -2.30 9.27
CA ILE A 490 31.73 -1.57 8.58
C ILE A 490 32.25 -0.32 7.83
N PRO A 491 33.06 0.57 8.44
CA PRO A 491 33.62 1.71 7.73
C PRO A 491 34.48 1.32 6.53
N GLN A 492 35.08 0.11 6.52
CA GLN A 492 35.93 -0.36 5.42
C GLN A 492 35.09 -0.77 4.18
N VAL A 493 33.85 -1.21 4.36
CA VAL A 493 32.92 -1.41 3.24
C VAL A 493 32.63 -0.08 2.54
N GLU A 494 32.30 0.96 3.31
CA GLU A 494 32.07 2.29 2.74
C GLU A 494 33.32 2.87 2.09
N ALA A 495 34.49 2.67 2.70
CA ALA A 495 35.78 3.09 2.14
C ALA A 495 36.08 2.39 0.81
N ALA A 496 35.82 1.08 0.71
CA ALA A 496 36.00 0.29 -0.50
C ALA A 496 35.08 0.75 -1.65
N VAL A 497 33.79 0.98 -1.37
CA VAL A 497 32.85 1.50 -2.38
C VAL A 497 33.23 2.92 -2.81
N ARG A 498 33.74 3.76 -1.91
CA ARG A 498 34.25 5.10 -2.24
C ARG A 498 35.54 5.03 -3.07
N ALA A 499 36.43 4.09 -2.78
CA ALA A 499 37.61 3.84 -3.60
C ALA A 499 37.23 3.37 -5.01
N LEU A 500 36.23 2.48 -5.13
CA LEU A 500 35.67 2.11 -6.44
C LEU A 500 35.18 3.34 -7.18
N ALA A 501 34.38 4.21 -6.54
CA ALA A 501 33.86 5.43 -7.15
C ALA A 501 35.01 6.32 -7.68
N ALA A 502 36.10 6.47 -6.89
CA ALA A 502 37.27 7.22 -7.31
C ALA A 502 38.00 6.59 -8.50
N LEU A 503 38.16 5.26 -8.51
CA LEU A 503 38.81 4.51 -9.60
C LEU A 503 38.06 4.67 -10.93
N ILE A 504 36.73 4.62 -10.89
CA ILE A 504 35.88 4.81 -12.09
C ILE A 504 35.58 6.28 -12.40
N ARG A 505 36.11 7.21 -11.62
CA ARG A 505 35.88 8.66 -11.73
C ARG A 505 34.42 9.07 -11.54
N ALA A 506 33.64 8.31 -10.76
CA ALA A 506 32.31 8.70 -10.35
C ALA A 506 32.36 9.82 -9.27
N PRO A 507 31.33 10.66 -9.16
CA PRO A 507 31.32 11.74 -8.16
C PRO A 507 31.32 11.19 -6.73
N ILE A 508 32.31 11.57 -5.92
CA ILE A 508 32.40 11.22 -4.49
C ILE A 508 32.00 12.37 -3.59
N TYR A 509 31.80 13.57 -4.14
CA TYR A 509 31.44 14.78 -3.41
C TYR A 509 30.05 15.30 -3.78
N LYS A 510 29.42 15.97 -2.82
CA LYS A 510 28.19 16.74 -3.01
C LYS A 510 28.32 18.10 -2.31
N HIS A 511 27.45 19.06 -2.64
CA HIS A 511 27.43 20.34 -1.98
C HIS A 511 27.07 20.21 -0.48
N ALA A 512 27.86 20.83 0.38
CA ALA A 512 27.59 20.87 1.81
C ALA A 512 26.64 22.01 2.17
N ARG A 513 25.88 21.84 3.26
CA ARG A 513 24.84 22.79 3.71
C ARG A 513 25.38 24.20 4.01
N HIS A 514 26.66 24.29 4.44
CA HIS A 514 27.29 25.55 4.82
C HIS A 514 28.33 26.04 3.80
N GLY A 515 28.20 25.64 2.56
CA GLY A 515 29.20 25.85 1.52
C GLY A 515 30.34 24.82 1.60
N GLY A 516 31.08 24.60 0.51
CA GLY A 516 32.10 23.57 0.41
C GLY A 516 31.57 22.23 -0.07
N LEU A 517 32.35 21.16 0.13
CA LEU A 517 32.06 19.81 -0.34
C LEU A 517 31.88 18.85 0.85
N ALA A 518 30.84 18.04 0.80
CA ALA A 518 30.63 16.89 1.67
C ALA A 518 30.84 15.59 0.88
N LEU A 519 31.24 14.52 1.55
CA LEU A 519 31.27 13.19 0.95
C LEU A 519 29.84 12.68 0.72
N ARG A 520 29.63 11.97 -0.36
CA ARG A 520 28.41 11.18 -0.57
C ARG A 520 28.39 10.01 0.39
N SER A 521 27.21 9.70 0.93
CA SER A 521 26.99 8.55 1.82
C SER A 521 27.11 7.23 1.05
N LEU A 522 27.30 6.12 1.80
CA LEU A 522 27.30 4.78 1.21
C LEU A 522 26.02 4.51 0.40
N ASP A 523 24.87 4.93 0.92
CA ASP A 523 23.58 4.80 0.23
C ASP A 523 23.56 5.52 -1.13
N GLU A 524 23.99 6.79 -1.16
CA GLU A 524 24.08 7.56 -2.40
C GLU A 524 25.08 6.98 -3.41
N LEU A 525 26.11 6.30 -2.95
CA LEU A 525 27.09 5.63 -3.81
C LEU A 525 26.52 4.33 -4.39
N LEU A 526 25.84 3.50 -3.58
CA LEU A 526 25.25 2.24 -4.02
C LEU A 526 24.08 2.41 -5.01
N HIS A 527 23.49 3.62 -5.07
CA HIS A 527 22.47 3.99 -6.06
C HIS A 527 23.02 4.79 -7.26
N ASP A 528 24.32 5.00 -7.34
CA ASP A 528 24.95 5.69 -8.47
C ASP A 528 25.03 4.76 -9.69
N GLU A 529 24.52 5.20 -10.84
CA GLU A 529 24.46 4.39 -12.06
C GLU A 529 25.83 3.85 -12.51
N ALA A 530 26.91 4.66 -12.37
CA ALA A 530 28.25 4.24 -12.76
C ALA A 530 28.80 3.16 -11.82
N ILE A 531 28.50 3.25 -10.52
CA ILE A 531 28.89 2.25 -9.52
C ILE A 531 28.08 0.96 -9.72
N VAL A 532 26.77 1.09 -9.93
CA VAL A 532 25.89 -0.05 -10.22
C VAL A 532 26.31 -0.77 -11.51
N ALA A 533 26.76 -0.04 -12.54
CA ALA A 533 27.24 -0.65 -13.78
C ALA A 533 28.48 -1.53 -13.58
N VAL A 534 29.32 -1.22 -12.59
CA VAL A 534 30.53 -2.01 -12.27
C VAL A 534 30.23 -3.13 -11.29
N LEU A 535 29.49 -2.86 -10.23
CA LEU A 535 29.11 -3.87 -9.21
C LEU A 535 28.11 -4.92 -9.76
N GLY A 536 27.32 -4.54 -10.73
CA GLY A 536 26.09 -5.24 -11.11
C GLY A 536 24.93 -4.91 -10.17
N GLN A 537 23.71 -4.84 -10.73
CA GLN A 537 22.48 -4.50 -9.98
C GLN A 537 22.27 -5.40 -8.75
N GLN A 538 22.54 -6.68 -8.90
CA GLN A 538 22.37 -7.70 -7.87
C GLN A 538 23.27 -7.43 -6.66
N THR A 539 24.57 -7.16 -6.91
CA THR A 539 25.55 -6.85 -5.84
C THR A 539 25.24 -5.52 -5.15
N ALA A 540 24.92 -4.47 -5.94
CA ALA A 540 24.58 -3.16 -5.38
C ALA A 540 23.34 -3.23 -4.49
N SER A 541 22.28 -3.93 -4.95
CA SER A 541 21.06 -4.16 -4.19
C SER A 541 21.35 -4.95 -2.90
N TYR A 542 22.14 -6.02 -2.97
CA TYR A 542 22.54 -6.80 -1.80
C TYR A 542 23.27 -5.93 -0.76
N LEU A 543 24.26 -5.14 -1.18
CA LEU A 543 24.98 -4.24 -0.29
C LEU A 543 24.09 -3.17 0.32
N SER A 544 23.15 -2.62 -0.47
CA SER A 544 22.16 -1.66 0.04
C SER A 544 21.28 -2.29 1.12
N ILE A 545 20.71 -3.48 0.87
CA ILE A 545 19.84 -4.20 1.83
C ILE A 545 20.57 -4.50 3.13
N VAL A 546 21.83 -4.92 3.06
CA VAL A 546 22.62 -5.23 4.26
C VAL A 546 23.03 -3.97 5.02
N PHE A 547 23.40 -2.88 4.34
CA PHE A 547 24.07 -1.76 5.00
C PHE A 547 23.28 -0.48 5.14
N THR A 548 22.37 -0.14 4.21
CA THR A 548 21.77 1.21 4.15
C THR A 548 20.26 1.26 4.02
N ASP A 549 19.60 0.23 3.48
CA ASP A 549 18.14 0.23 3.30
C ASP A 549 17.42 -0.06 4.63
N GLN A 550 16.57 0.88 5.07
CA GLN A 550 15.81 0.74 6.32
C GLN A 550 14.78 -0.40 6.28
N ARG A 551 14.40 -0.88 5.09
CA ARG A 551 13.53 -2.04 4.89
C ARG A 551 14.30 -3.37 5.01
N GLY A 552 15.64 -3.30 4.96
CA GLY A 552 16.58 -4.41 5.08
C GLY A 552 17.24 -4.49 6.47
N TRP A 553 18.52 -4.88 6.49
CA TRP A 553 19.30 -4.98 7.74
C TRP A 553 19.81 -3.63 8.23
N ASN A 554 20.01 -2.67 7.33
CA ASN A 554 20.46 -1.30 7.64
C ASN A 554 21.69 -1.20 8.57
N LEU A 555 22.53 -2.24 8.57
CA LEU A 555 23.54 -2.50 9.57
C LEU A 555 24.52 -1.33 9.77
N ARG A 556 24.95 -0.68 8.66
CA ARG A 556 25.89 0.46 8.74
C ARG A 556 25.26 1.65 9.48
N ASN A 557 24.02 1.99 9.15
CA ASN A 557 23.36 3.13 9.77
C ASN A 557 23.06 2.86 11.24
N ASP A 558 22.56 1.67 11.56
CA ASP A 558 22.17 1.31 12.92
C ASP A 558 23.38 1.23 13.85
N VAL A 559 24.52 0.68 13.38
CA VAL A 559 25.77 0.64 14.18
C VAL A 559 26.39 2.03 14.32
N CYS A 560 26.52 2.79 13.21
CA CYS A 560 27.16 4.11 13.25
C CYS A 560 26.35 5.16 14.04
N HIS A 561 25.03 4.99 14.15
CA HIS A 561 24.16 5.86 14.95
C HIS A 561 23.90 5.34 16.37
N GLY A 562 24.49 4.19 16.75
CA GLY A 562 24.32 3.61 18.09
C GLY A 562 22.90 3.11 18.37
N LEU A 563 22.17 2.68 17.34
CA LEU A 563 20.78 2.22 17.45
C LEU A 563 20.69 0.72 17.79
N VAL A 564 21.75 -0.06 17.56
CA VAL A 564 21.78 -1.50 17.84
C VAL A 564 22.39 -1.77 19.22
N PRO A 565 21.67 -2.45 20.12
CA PRO A 565 22.28 -2.98 21.34
C PRO A 565 23.41 -3.96 21.00
N GLY A 566 24.54 -3.87 21.70
CA GLY A 566 25.73 -4.74 21.45
C GLY A 566 25.39 -6.24 21.48
N ALA A 567 24.42 -6.65 22.28
CA ALA A 567 23.95 -8.04 22.36
C ALA A 567 23.30 -8.55 21.05
N HIS A 568 22.93 -7.68 20.12
CA HIS A 568 22.37 -8.03 18.81
C HIS A 568 23.44 -8.06 17.70
N LEU A 569 24.69 -7.69 18.00
CA LEU A 569 25.82 -7.77 17.08
C LEU A 569 26.55 -9.09 17.30
N GLY A 570 26.16 -10.11 16.57
CA GLY A 570 26.66 -11.47 16.72
C GLY A 570 27.30 -12.01 15.42
N PRO A 571 27.51 -13.34 15.37
CA PRO A 571 28.14 -13.99 14.23
C PRO A 571 27.37 -13.76 12.91
N VAL A 572 26.05 -13.71 12.95
CA VAL A 572 25.23 -13.51 11.76
C VAL A 572 25.58 -12.22 11.02
N GLN A 573 25.71 -11.11 11.74
CA GLN A 573 26.07 -9.81 11.18
C GLN A 573 27.55 -9.76 10.77
N ALA A 574 28.42 -10.36 11.59
CA ALA A 574 29.85 -10.42 11.29
C ALA A 574 30.14 -11.23 10.02
N ASP A 575 29.53 -12.41 9.87
CA ASP A 575 29.70 -13.27 8.69
C ASP A 575 29.19 -12.59 7.41
N ARG A 576 28.07 -11.87 7.46
CA ARG A 576 27.59 -11.07 6.32
C ARG A 576 28.54 -9.93 5.96
N LEU A 577 29.15 -9.32 6.96
CA LEU A 577 30.16 -8.28 6.74
C LEU A 577 31.42 -8.87 6.08
N ILE A 578 31.92 -10.01 6.57
CA ILE A 578 33.03 -10.74 5.92
C ILE A 578 32.66 -11.12 4.47
N HIS A 579 31.47 -11.66 4.26
CA HIS A 579 31.00 -11.99 2.91
C HIS A 579 30.96 -10.76 1.99
N ALA A 580 30.47 -9.61 2.45
CA ALA A 580 30.46 -8.37 1.68
C ALA A 580 31.87 -7.89 1.32
N LEU A 581 32.84 -8.01 2.24
CA LEU A 581 34.25 -7.69 1.96
C LEU A 581 34.85 -8.64 0.91
N LEU A 582 34.57 -9.95 1.02
CA LEU A 582 35.00 -10.95 0.02
C LEU A 582 34.39 -10.66 -1.35
N LEU A 583 33.12 -10.28 -1.41
CA LEU A 583 32.43 -9.90 -2.65
C LEU A 583 33.08 -8.67 -3.30
N LEU A 584 33.38 -7.63 -2.53
CA LEU A 584 34.08 -6.44 -3.02
C LEU A 584 35.53 -6.76 -3.46
N SER A 585 36.17 -7.79 -2.89
CA SER A 585 37.50 -8.23 -3.30
C SER A 585 37.55 -8.92 -4.66
N MET A 586 36.38 -9.28 -5.23
CA MET A 586 36.29 -9.83 -6.60
C MET A 586 36.45 -8.75 -7.70
N LEU A 587 36.48 -7.48 -7.31
CA LEU A 587 36.69 -6.40 -8.27
C LEU A 587 38.17 -6.35 -8.67
N GLU A 588 38.44 -6.53 -9.95
CA GLU A 588 39.78 -6.51 -10.54
C GLU A 588 39.96 -5.29 -11.45
N GLU A 589 41.17 -4.78 -11.51
CA GLU A 589 41.51 -3.75 -12.46
C GLU A 589 41.58 -4.38 -13.88
N SER A 590 40.65 -3.99 -14.78
CA SER A 590 40.76 -4.46 -16.16
C SER A 590 41.99 -3.79 -16.81
N GLU A 591 42.97 -4.57 -17.24
CA GLU A 591 44.01 -4.07 -18.13
C GLU A 591 43.34 -3.40 -19.31
N ARG A 592 43.38 -2.06 -19.38
CA ARG A 592 43.10 -1.35 -20.60
C ARG A 592 44.11 -1.85 -21.65
N ARG A 593 43.69 -2.68 -22.59
CA ARG A 593 44.44 -2.86 -23.83
C ARG A 593 44.60 -1.45 -24.42
N ALA A 594 45.81 -0.92 -24.26
CA ALA A 594 46.24 0.27 -24.97
C ALA A 594 46.11 -0.05 -26.48
N GLN A 595 45.06 0.53 -27.09
CA GLN A 595 45.01 0.71 -28.54
C GLN A 595 45.28 2.17 -28.85
#